data_faf736d7ec8baaea54ab02f085c8cdc8
#
_entry.id   faf736d7ec8baaea54ab02f085c8cdc8
#
_cell.length_a   1.000
_cell.length_b   1.000
_cell.length_c   1.000
_cell.angle_alpha   90.00
_cell.angle_beta   90.00
_cell.angle_gamma   90.00
#
_symmetry.space_group_name_H-M   'P 1'
#
loop_
_entity.id
_entity.type
_entity.pdbx_description
1 polymer ?
#
loop_
_entity_poly.entity_id
_entity_poly.type
_entity_poly.pdbx_seq_one_letter_code
_entity_poly.pdbx_strand_id
1 'polypeptide(L)'
;ATPVVAVALAVICTFLPPVVTAYVTAGLVIVHLFKLSIGVAAAAALIFVVMFIFYCRFTPKKALLLLVTPVAFMLHVPYVVPVACALVLGPISAVPVGFGTIIYYMIECVRTSATAITSADGITKQISLFVKTVFQDKTLWITVIAFIISIFVVYTVRRLSVDHAWKIAAASGAVVNIVVIVIGDIVFDIHTSYNMLIIGNIAAVVIGFIMEFFLFSVDYSRTERLQFEDDEYYYYVKAIPKISVTAPEKTVKHINERKETGEIVETEPERRQRSKSGQTEKP
;
A
#
# COMPACT_ATOMS: atom_id res chain seq x y z
N ALA A 1 -29.78 13.17 -2.66
CA ALA A 1 -29.08 14.02 -3.65
C ALA A 1 -29.46 13.51 -5.03
N THR A 2 -29.78 14.41 -5.96
CA THR A 2 -29.99 14.02 -7.36
C THR A 2 -28.66 13.50 -7.93
N PRO A 3 -28.64 12.48 -8.81
CA PRO A 3 -27.42 11.94 -9.38
C PRO A 3 -26.53 13.02 -10.03
N VAL A 4 -27.14 14.07 -10.56
CA VAL A 4 -26.45 15.23 -11.15
C VAL A 4 -25.56 15.95 -10.12
N VAL A 5 -26.06 16.18 -8.90
CA VAL A 5 -25.28 16.84 -7.82
C VAL A 5 -24.11 15.96 -7.40
N ALA A 6 -24.29 14.62 -7.35
CA ALA A 6 -23.22 13.70 -7.01
C ALA A 6 -22.11 13.70 -8.06
N VAL A 7 -22.47 13.72 -9.36
CA VAL A 7 -21.49 13.79 -10.46
C VAL A 7 -20.76 15.14 -10.44
N ALA A 8 -21.48 16.26 -10.30
CA ALA A 8 -20.84 17.58 -10.22
C ALA A 8 -19.84 17.67 -9.05
N LEU A 9 -20.23 17.15 -7.89
CA LEU A 9 -19.34 17.11 -6.72
C LEU A 9 -18.11 16.21 -6.96
N ALA A 10 -18.28 15.05 -7.60
CA ALA A 10 -17.18 14.16 -7.94
C ALA A 10 -16.17 14.85 -8.86
N VAL A 11 -16.65 15.59 -9.88
CA VAL A 11 -15.80 16.38 -10.77
C VAL A 11 -15.02 17.45 -10.00
N ILE A 12 -15.68 18.20 -9.12
CA ILE A 12 -15.04 19.22 -8.28
C ILE A 12 -13.96 18.56 -7.39
N CYS A 13 -14.26 17.43 -6.76
CA CYS A 13 -13.33 16.71 -5.90
C CYS A 13 -12.07 16.19 -6.64
N THR A 14 -12.14 16.00 -7.96
CA THR A 14 -10.98 15.59 -8.76
C THR A 14 -9.88 16.68 -8.82
N PHE A 15 -10.27 17.95 -8.75
CA PHE A 15 -9.33 19.08 -8.77
C PHE A 15 -8.84 19.49 -7.37
N LEU A 16 -9.44 18.97 -6.31
CA LEU A 16 -9.10 19.33 -4.94
C LEU A 16 -7.95 18.47 -4.40
N PRO A 17 -7.13 19.01 -3.48
CA PRO A 17 -6.14 18.22 -2.76
C PRO A 17 -6.78 17.01 -2.06
N PRO A 18 -6.08 15.86 -1.97
CA PRO A 18 -6.62 14.63 -1.37
C PRO A 18 -7.20 14.80 0.04
N VAL A 19 -6.61 15.67 0.84
CA VAL A 19 -7.07 15.97 2.20
C VAL A 19 -8.41 16.68 2.17
N VAL A 20 -8.57 17.67 1.28
CA VAL A 20 -9.82 18.43 1.16
C VAL A 20 -10.95 17.52 0.69
N THR A 21 -10.68 16.62 -0.26
CA THR A 21 -11.65 15.62 -0.70
C THR A 21 -12.12 14.73 0.47
N ALA A 22 -11.19 14.29 1.34
CA ALA A 22 -11.54 13.50 2.51
C ALA A 22 -12.43 14.29 3.49
N TYR A 23 -12.12 15.56 3.77
CA TYR A 23 -12.96 16.42 4.63
C TYR A 23 -14.34 16.67 4.03
N VAL A 24 -14.43 16.97 2.73
CA VAL A 24 -15.70 17.18 2.04
C VAL A 24 -16.57 15.93 2.11
N THR A 25 -15.98 14.76 1.85
CA THR A 25 -16.72 13.48 1.91
C THR A 25 -17.23 13.21 3.33
N ALA A 26 -16.39 13.41 4.35
CA ALA A 26 -16.81 13.26 5.74
C ALA A 26 -17.91 14.24 6.11
N GLY A 27 -17.81 15.49 5.69
CA GLY A 27 -18.85 16.50 5.88
C GLY A 27 -20.19 16.10 5.25
N LEU A 28 -20.16 15.55 4.04
CA LEU A 28 -21.36 15.04 3.38
C LEU A 28 -21.99 13.86 4.12
N VAL A 29 -21.17 12.93 4.63
CA VAL A 29 -21.66 11.83 5.47
C VAL A 29 -22.33 12.37 6.72
N ILE A 30 -21.70 13.32 7.42
CA ILE A 30 -22.26 13.93 8.63
C ILE A 30 -23.60 14.65 8.31
N VAL A 31 -23.69 15.41 7.22
CA VAL A 31 -24.94 16.08 6.79
C VAL A 31 -26.02 15.04 6.48
N HIS A 32 -25.66 13.92 5.90
CA HIS A 32 -26.61 12.84 5.63
C HIS A 32 -27.12 12.19 6.93
N LEU A 33 -26.22 11.95 7.88
CA LEU A 33 -26.54 11.41 9.21
C LEU A 33 -27.37 12.40 10.05
N PHE A 34 -27.15 13.70 9.89
CA PHE A 34 -27.92 14.74 10.57
C PHE A 34 -29.41 14.70 10.20
N LYS A 35 -29.73 14.30 8.97
CA LYS A 35 -31.14 14.12 8.56
C LYS A 35 -31.83 12.97 9.29
N LEU A 36 -31.06 12.00 9.79
CA LEU A 36 -31.58 10.86 10.52
C LEU A 36 -31.70 11.18 12.02
N SER A 37 -30.62 11.67 12.62
CA SER A 37 -30.56 12.02 14.04
C SER A 37 -29.38 12.95 14.31
N ILE A 38 -29.64 14.00 15.11
CA ILE A 38 -28.60 14.92 15.60
C ILE A 38 -27.56 14.16 16.45
N GLY A 39 -28.01 13.20 17.28
CA GLY A 39 -27.14 12.41 18.14
C GLY A 39 -26.14 11.55 17.33
N VAL A 40 -26.63 10.88 16.29
CA VAL A 40 -25.79 10.07 15.40
C VAL A 40 -24.78 10.94 14.65
N ALA A 41 -25.22 12.07 14.12
CA ALA A 41 -24.35 13.01 13.43
C ALA A 41 -23.24 13.56 14.33
N ALA A 42 -23.56 13.89 15.58
CA ALA A 42 -22.59 14.36 16.57
C ALA A 42 -21.56 13.26 16.92
N ALA A 43 -22.01 12.03 17.14
CA ALA A 43 -21.10 10.89 17.39
C ALA A 43 -20.19 10.60 16.19
N ALA A 44 -20.74 10.57 14.99
CA ALA A 44 -19.99 10.40 13.77
C ALA A 44 -18.96 11.52 13.55
N ALA A 45 -19.34 12.77 13.78
CA ALA A 45 -18.45 13.93 13.68
C ALA A 45 -17.27 13.80 14.64
N LEU A 46 -17.49 13.37 15.87
CA LEU A 46 -16.43 13.14 16.85
C LEU A 46 -15.47 12.04 16.38
N ILE A 47 -15.96 10.92 15.85
CA ILE A 47 -15.15 9.84 15.29
C ILE A 47 -14.32 10.36 14.11
N PHE A 48 -14.90 11.12 13.19
CA PHE A 48 -14.17 11.72 12.08
C PHE A 48 -13.09 12.70 12.54
N VAL A 49 -13.36 13.53 13.53
CA VAL A 49 -12.37 14.47 14.09
C VAL A 49 -11.18 13.71 14.65
N VAL A 50 -11.40 12.63 15.41
CA VAL A 50 -10.34 11.77 15.94
C VAL A 50 -9.53 11.17 14.79
N MET A 51 -10.18 10.61 13.77
CA MET A 51 -9.51 10.02 12.60
C MET A 51 -8.68 11.06 11.83
N PHE A 52 -9.19 12.27 11.65
CA PHE A 52 -8.46 13.34 10.95
C PHE A 52 -7.26 13.85 11.74
N ILE A 53 -7.37 13.98 13.06
CA ILE A 53 -6.23 14.36 13.91
C ILE A 53 -5.13 13.29 13.81
N PHE A 54 -5.48 12.03 13.95
CA PHE A 54 -4.48 10.94 13.97
C PHE A 54 -3.92 10.59 12.59
N TYR A 55 -4.69 10.77 11.51
CA TYR A 55 -4.25 10.33 10.19
C TYR A 55 -3.95 11.46 9.22
N CYS A 56 -4.92 12.35 8.93
CA CYS A 56 -4.75 13.35 7.88
C CYS A 56 -3.70 14.41 8.22
N ARG A 57 -3.47 14.67 9.51
CA ARG A 57 -2.43 15.59 9.96
C ARG A 57 -1.03 15.05 9.69
N PHE A 58 -0.81 13.74 9.85
CA PHE A 58 0.51 13.14 9.67
C PHE A 58 0.76 12.70 8.23
N THR A 59 -0.27 12.34 7.47
CA THR A 59 -0.13 11.82 6.10
C THR A 59 -1.10 12.47 5.12
N PRO A 60 -1.03 13.80 4.90
CA PRO A 60 -2.00 14.52 4.08
C PRO A 60 -2.04 14.02 2.63
N LYS A 61 -0.90 13.67 2.04
CA LYS A 61 -0.82 13.18 0.66
C LYS A 61 -1.53 11.83 0.42
N LYS A 62 -1.80 11.08 1.51
CA LYS A 62 -2.43 9.75 1.45
C LYS A 62 -3.86 9.72 2.03
N ALA A 63 -4.46 10.89 2.25
CA ALA A 63 -5.79 11.00 2.88
C ALA A 63 -6.91 10.26 2.10
N LEU A 64 -6.79 10.12 0.77
CA LEU A 64 -7.74 9.37 -0.05
C LEU A 64 -7.84 7.89 0.33
N LEU A 65 -6.81 7.30 0.92
CA LEU A 65 -6.85 5.90 1.37
C LEU A 65 -7.94 5.62 2.39
N LEU A 66 -8.28 6.63 3.19
CA LEU A 66 -9.38 6.55 4.14
C LEU A 66 -10.73 6.27 3.46
N LEU A 67 -10.89 6.78 2.22
CA LEU A 67 -12.12 6.64 1.44
C LEU A 67 -12.12 5.38 0.56
N VAL A 68 -10.95 4.86 0.18
CA VAL A 68 -10.84 3.68 -0.68
C VAL A 68 -11.47 2.46 -0.02
N THR A 69 -11.26 2.26 1.29
CA THR A 69 -11.80 1.10 2.01
C THR A 69 -13.32 1.06 2.02
N PRO A 70 -14.06 2.10 2.48
CA PRO A 70 -15.52 2.06 2.43
C PRO A 70 -16.07 1.92 1.01
N VAL A 71 -15.42 2.51 0.00
CA VAL A 71 -15.82 2.34 -1.40
C VAL A 71 -15.65 0.90 -1.86
N ALA A 72 -14.54 0.25 -1.50
CA ALA A 72 -14.31 -1.16 -1.84
C ALA A 72 -15.34 -2.11 -1.19
N PHE A 73 -15.78 -1.81 0.04
CA PHE A 73 -16.88 -2.53 0.67
C PHE A 73 -18.20 -2.35 -0.10
N MET A 74 -18.50 -1.13 -0.55
CA MET A 74 -19.69 -0.86 -1.38
C MET A 74 -19.65 -1.59 -2.73
N LEU A 75 -18.45 -1.77 -3.28
CA LEU A 75 -18.22 -2.54 -4.52
C LEU A 75 -18.15 -4.06 -4.28
N HIS A 76 -18.33 -4.53 -3.06
CA HIS A 76 -18.25 -5.93 -2.65
C HIS A 76 -16.86 -6.59 -2.86
N VAL A 77 -15.78 -5.79 -2.88
CA VAL A 77 -14.39 -6.24 -3.02
C VAL A 77 -13.47 -5.71 -1.92
N PRO A 78 -13.85 -5.77 -0.64
CA PRO A 78 -13.09 -5.15 0.43
C PRO A 78 -11.69 -5.75 0.63
N TYR A 79 -11.53 -7.05 0.35
CA TYR A 79 -10.28 -7.79 0.57
C TYR A 79 -9.15 -7.39 -0.39
N VAL A 80 -9.48 -6.69 -1.47
CA VAL A 80 -8.49 -6.10 -2.38
C VAL A 80 -7.67 -5.02 -1.70
N VAL A 81 -8.30 -4.22 -0.82
CA VAL A 81 -7.68 -3.03 -0.22
C VAL A 81 -6.44 -3.35 0.60
N PRO A 82 -6.46 -4.29 1.58
CA PRO A 82 -5.28 -4.59 2.37
C PRO A 82 -4.13 -5.11 1.51
N VAL A 83 -4.41 -5.96 0.51
CA VAL A 83 -3.38 -6.51 -0.38
C VAL A 83 -2.79 -5.43 -1.27
N ALA A 84 -3.61 -4.66 -1.97
CA ALA A 84 -3.16 -3.59 -2.87
C ALA A 84 -2.40 -2.48 -2.13
N CYS A 85 -2.93 -2.03 -0.98
CA CYS A 85 -2.29 -0.99 -0.19
C CYS A 85 -0.96 -1.46 0.42
N ALA A 86 -0.86 -2.71 0.85
CA ALA A 86 0.38 -3.27 1.37
C ALA A 86 1.46 -3.40 0.30
N LEU A 87 1.07 -3.79 -0.92
CA LEU A 87 1.98 -3.89 -2.06
C LEU A 87 2.56 -2.54 -2.49
N VAL A 88 1.80 -1.45 -2.43
CA VAL A 88 2.23 -0.13 -2.92
C VAL A 88 2.80 0.74 -1.80
N LEU A 89 2.11 0.82 -0.68
CA LEU A 89 2.35 1.81 0.37
C LEU A 89 3.06 1.23 1.60
N GLY A 90 3.03 -0.10 1.73
CA GLY A 90 3.61 -0.80 2.87
C GLY A 90 2.78 -0.70 4.15
N PRO A 91 3.39 -0.94 5.34
CA PRO A 91 2.67 -1.14 6.60
C PRO A 91 1.94 0.11 7.11
N ILE A 92 2.35 1.31 6.65
CA ILE A 92 1.70 2.56 7.03
C ILE A 92 0.24 2.64 6.54
N SER A 93 -0.13 1.79 5.56
CA SER A 93 -1.50 1.67 5.07
C SER A 93 -2.47 0.98 6.06
N ALA A 94 -1.95 0.32 7.09
CA ALA A 94 -2.80 -0.34 8.11
C ALA A 94 -3.72 0.65 8.83
N VAL A 95 -3.23 1.85 9.11
CA VAL A 95 -4.00 2.89 9.80
C VAL A 95 -5.21 3.38 8.99
N PRO A 96 -5.05 3.86 7.73
CA PRO A 96 -6.18 4.32 6.95
C PRO A 96 -7.13 3.20 6.54
N VAL A 97 -6.64 1.99 6.30
CA VAL A 97 -7.48 0.84 6.01
C VAL A 97 -8.33 0.46 7.22
N GLY A 98 -7.75 0.44 8.43
CA GLY A 98 -8.50 0.21 9.66
C GLY A 98 -9.57 1.28 9.90
N PHE A 99 -9.22 2.56 9.79
CA PHE A 99 -10.19 3.65 9.93
C PHE A 99 -11.27 3.63 8.84
N GLY A 100 -10.89 3.33 7.60
CA GLY A 100 -11.87 3.19 6.51
C GLY A 100 -12.86 2.03 6.75
N THR A 101 -12.40 0.94 7.34
CA THR A 101 -13.26 -0.17 7.77
C THR A 101 -14.25 0.29 8.84
N ILE A 102 -13.80 1.04 9.85
CA ILE A 102 -14.68 1.60 10.89
C ILE A 102 -15.73 2.53 10.27
N ILE A 103 -15.34 3.38 9.32
CA ILE A 103 -16.28 4.27 8.61
C ILE A 103 -17.37 3.46 7.89
N TYR A 104 -16.99 2.39 7.20
CA TYR A 104 -17.94 1.52 6.53
C TYR A 104 -18.95 0.91 7.49
N TYR A 105 -18.48 0.27 8.58
CA TYR A 105 -19.37 -0.33 9.57
C TYR A 105 -20.23 0.69 10.32
N MET A 106 -19.73 1.90 10.50
CA MET A 106 -20.51 3.01 11.04
C MET A 106 -21.68 3.37 10.11
N ILE A 107 -21.45 3.44 8.80
CA ILE A 107 -22.50 3.72 7.81
C ILE A 107 -23.48 2.54 7.73
N GLU A 108 -22.98 1.31 7.74
CA GLU A 108 -23.81 0.11 7.68
C GLU A 108 -24.67 -0.06 8.97
N CYS A 109 -24.13 0.27 10.14
CA CYS A 109 -24.90 0.33 11.39
C CYS A 109 -26.07 1.30 11.29
N VAL A 110 -25.84 2.47 10.72
CA VAL A 110 -26.94 3.45 10.52
C VAL A 110 -27.97 2.92 9.53
N ARG A 111 -27.53 2.28 8.48
CA ARG A 111 -28.40 1.71 7.45
C ARG A 111 -29.30 0.58 7.99
N THR A 112 -28.75 -0.27 8.84
CA THR A 112 -29.45 -1.44 9.40
C THR A 112 -30.26 -1.10 10.64
N SER A 113 -29.78 -0.19 11.49
CA SER A 113 -30.36 0.14 12.80
C SER A 113 -31.04 1.49 12.87
N ALA A 114 -31.34 2.13 11.72
CA ALA A 114 -31.94 3.46 11.65
C ALA A 114 -33.20 3.62 12.52
N THR A 115 -34.13 2.66 12.42
CA THR A 115 -35.40 2.69 13.18
C THR A 115 -35.19 2.55 14.68
N ALA A 116 -34.32 1.67 15.12
CA ALA A 116 -33.98 1.48 16.53
C ALA A 116 -33.32 2.72 17.15
N ILE A 117 -32.45 3.39 16.37
CA ILE A 117 -31.76 4.60 16.82
C ILE A 117 -32.72 5.79 16.90
N THR A 118 -33.60 5.96 15.90
CA THR A 118 -34.55 7.08 15.88
C THR A 118 -35.66 6.95 16.91
N SER A 119 -36.04 5.73 17.29
CA SER A 119 -37.03 5.46 18.35
C SER A 119 -36.49 5.66 19.78
N ALA A 120 -35.18 5.83 19.94
CA ALA A 120 -34.60 6.08 21.25
C ALA A 120 -34.86 7.50 21.73
N ASP A 121 -35.47 7.63 22.92
CA ASP A 121 -35.80 8.92 23.53
C ASP A 121 -34.57 9.67 24.03
N GLY A 122 -34.28 10.80 23.38
CA GLY A 122 -33.21 11.72 23.77
C GLY A 122 -31.88 11.48 23.08
N ILE A 123 -31.18 12.58 22.81
CA ILE A 123 -29.92 12.63 22.06
C ILE A 123 -28.83 11.74 22.70
N THR A 124 -28.72 11.76 24.02
CA THR A 124 -27.71 10.98 24.77
C THR A 124 -27.90 9.48 24.59
N LYS A 125 -29.15 8.99 24.59
CA LYS A 125 -29.45 7.58 24.36
C LYS A 125 -29.16 7.17 22.92
N GLN A 126 -29.47 8.04 21.96
CA GLN A 126 -29.14 7.81 20.53
C GLN A 126 -27.64 7.71 20.30
N ILE A 127 -26.84 8.61 20.89
CA ILE A 127 -25.38 8.55 20.85
C ILE A 127 -24.85 7.24 21.47
N SER A 128 -25.30 6.92 22.67
CA SER A 128 -24.87 5.73 23.40
C SER A 128 -25.23 4.45 22.64
N LEU A 129 -26.44 4.38 22.09
CA LEU A 129 -26.89 3.22 21.31
C LEU A 129 -26.06 3.08 20.02
N PHE A 130 -25.85 4.17 19.28
CA PHE A 130 -25.05 4.15 18.05
C PHE A 130 -23.60 3.71 18.31
N VAL A 131 -22.91 4.36 19.26
CA VAL A 131 -21.53 4.04 19.60
C VAL A 131 -21.43 2.59 20.08
N LYS A 132 -22.36 2.17 20.96
CA LYS A 132 -22.38 0.79 21.47
C LYS A 132 -22.59 -0.24 20.35
N THR A 133 -23.53 0.00 19.43
CA THR A 133 -23.81 -0.91 18.31
C THR A 133 -22.61 -1.02 17.37
N VAL A 134 -21.97 0.09 17.02
CA VAL A 134 -20.81 0.10 16.14
C VAL A 134 -19.61 -0.61 16.77
N PHE A 135 -19.22 -0.26 18.00
CA PHE A 135 -18.02 -0.78 18.63
C PHE A 135 -18.20 -2.15 19.28
N GLN A 136 -19.41 -2.62 19.51
CA GLN A 136 -19.71 -3.99 19.93
C GLN A 136 -19.87 -4.97 18.78
N ASP A 137 -19.87 -4.50 17.55
CA ASP A 137 -19.90 -5.37 16.37
C ASP A 137 -18.59 -6.16 16.28
N LYS A 138 -18.69 -7.45 16.55
CA LYS A 138 -17.55 -8.38 16.49
C LYS A 138 -16.99 -8.50 15.06
N THR A 139 -17.86 -8.41 14.05
CA THR A 139 -17.47 -8.50 12.64
C THR A 139 -16.54 -7.37 12.23
N LEU A 140 -16.81 -6.15 12.73
CA LEU A 140 -15.92 -5.00 12.53
C LEU A 140 -14.50 -5.30 13.01
N TRP A 141 -14.36 -5.76 14.24
CA TRP A 141 -13.05 -5.98 14.85
C TRP A 141 -12.28 -7.11 14.18
N ILE A 142 -12.96 -8.23 13.85
CA ILE A 142 -12.34 -9.33 13.11
C ILE A 142 -11.83 -8.84 11.74
N THR A 143 -12.63 -8.08 11.03
CA THR A 143 -12.25 -7.54 9.72
C THR A 143 -11.07 -6.58 9.82
N VAL A 144 -11.07 -5.67 10.81
CA VAL A 144 -9.94 -4.75 11.05
C VAL A 144 -8.67 -5.52 11.37
N ILE A 145 -8.74 -6.51 12.25
CA ILE A 145 -7.59 -7.35 12.63
C ILE A 145 -7.09 -8.14 11.43
N ALA A 146 -7.99 -8.75 10.65
CA ALA A 146 -7.63 -9.50 9.43
C ALA A 146 -6.89 -8.60 8.43
N PHE A 147 -7.39 -7.40 8.20
CA PHE A 147 -6.76 -6.46 7.29
C PHE A 147 -5.38 -5.99 7.77
N ILE A 148 -5.24 -5.69 9.04
CA ILE A 148 -3.96 -5.28 9.63
C ILE A 148 -2.94 -6.43 9.50
N ILE A 149 -3.29 -7.64 9.90
CA ILE A 149 -2.40 -8.81 9.81
C ILE A 149 -2.03 -9.07 8.34
N SER A 150 -3.00 -9.05 7.44
CA SER A 150 -2.76 -9.22 6.01
C SER A 150 -1.78 -8.19 5.45
N ILE A 151 -1.92 -6.91 5.81
CA ILE A 151 -1.00 -5.84 5.39
C ILE A 151 0.42 -6.13 5.84
N PHE A 152 0.62 -6.54 7.10
CA PHE A 152 1.95 -6.86 7.62
C PHE A 152 2.55 -8.09 6.94
N VAL A 153 1.76 -9.14 6.72
CA VAL A 153 2.24 -10.36 6.03
C VAL A 153 2.61 -10.06 4.58
N VAL A 154 1.74 -9.39 3.82
CA VAL A 154 2.01 -8.98 2.43
C VAL A 154 3.28 -8.14 2.35
N TYR A 155 3.43 -7.17 3.24
CA TYR A 155 4.61 -6.32 3.28
C TYR A 155 5.89 -7.11 3.59
N THR A 156 5.84 -8.03 4.54
CA THR A 156 7.01 -8.85 4.92
C THR A 156 7.40 -9.78 3.77
N VAL A 157 6.42 -10.49 3.19
CA VAL A 157 6.67 -11.43 2.08
C VAL A 157 7.19 -10.71 0.84
N ARG A 158 6.64 -9.53 0.52
CA ARG A 158 7.10 -8.71 -0.61
C ARG A 158 8.58 -8.34 -0.52
N ARG A 159 9.14 -8.23 0.69
CA ARG A 159 10.54 -7.86 0.94
C ARG A 159 11.52 -9.03 0.89
N LEU A 160 11.03 -10.24 0.81
CA LEU A 160 11.89 -11.41 0.68
C LEU A 160 12.58 -11.40 -0.69
N SER A 161 13.83 -11.82 -0.71
CA SER A 161 14.63 -11.97 -1.94
C SER A 161 14.32 -13.26 -2.69
N VAL A 162 13.02 -13.52 -2.94
CA VAL A 162 12.54 -14.71 -3.65
C VAL A 162 12.01 -14.28 -5.02
N ASP A 163 12.23 -15.11 -6.04
CA ASP A 163 11.66 -14.89 -7.35
C ASP A 163 10.13 -14.81 -7.26
N HIS A 164 9.55 -13.81 -7.92
CA HIS A 164 8.10 -13.54 -7.88
C HIS A 164 7.54 -13.19 -6.48
N ALA A 165 8.35 -12.57 -5.61
CA ALA A 165 7.95 -12.19 -4.25
C ALA A 165 6.61 -11.43 -4.18
N TRP A 166 6.30 -10.61 -5.19
CA TRP A 166 5.04 -9.86 -5.26
C TRP A 166 3.82 -10.76 -5.45
N LYS A 167 3.91 -11.75 -6.32
CA LYS A 167 2.84 -12.73 -6.55
C LYS A 167 2.57 -13.56 -5.31
N ILE A 168 3.65 -14.03 -4.68
CA ILE A 168 3.59 -14.79 -3.44
C ILE A 168 3.01 -13.93 -2.32
N ALA A 169 3.40 -12.64 -2.24
CA ALA A 169 2.87 -11.70 -1.27
C ALA A 169 1.35 -11.47 -1.44
N ALA A 170 0.88 -11.27 -2.68
CA ALA A 170 -0.55 -11.11 -2.94
C ALA A 170 -1.35 -12.36 -2.55
N ALA A 171 -0.86 -13.55 -2.92
CA ALA A 171 -1.49 -14.81 -2.56
C ALA A 171 -1.50 -15.05 -1.04
N SER A 172 -0.37 -14.80 -0.35
CA SER A 172 -0.26 -14.95 1.11
C SER A 172 -1.21 -14.02 1.85
N GLY A 173 -1.38 -12.78 1.38
CA GLY A 173 -2.33 -11.83 1.96
C GLY A 173 -3.78 -12.30 1.86
N ALA A 174 -4.17 -12.85 0.71
CA ALA A 174 -5.50 -13.42 0.51
C ALA A 174 -5.75 -14.63 1.43
N VAL A 175 -4.77 -15.54 1.54
CA VAL A 175 -4.86 -16.70 2.44
C VAL A 175 -5.00 -16.25 3.89
N VAL A 176 -4.19 -15.30 4.34
CA VAL A 176 -4.25 -14.76 5.70
C VAL A 176 -5.61 -14.13 5.99
N ASN A 177 -6.16 -13.33 5.06
CA ASN A 177 -7.50 -12.77 5.21
C ASN A 177 -8.56 -13.88 5.44
N ILE A 178 -8.54 -14.93 4.61
CA ILE A 178 -9.48 -16.04 4.75
C ILE A 178 -9.31 -16.73 6.11
N VAL A 179 -8.08 -17.06 6.47
CA VAL A 179 -7.79 -17.79 7.72
C VAL A 179 -8.23 -17.00 8.95
N VAL A 180 -7.86 -15.70 9.02
CA VAL A 180 -8.19 -14.87 10.19
C VAL A 180 -9.70 -14.66 10.32
N ILE A 181 -10.41 -14.46 9.21
CA ILE A 181 -11.86 -14.27 9.24
C ILE A 181 -12.57 -15.57 9.62
N VAL A 182 -12.17 -16.71 9.04
CA VAL A 182 -12.78 -18.02 9.39
C VAL A 182 -12.52 -18.38 10.86
N ILE A 183 -11.32 -18.14 11.37
CA ILE A 183 -11.04 -18.34 12.81
C ILE A 183 -11.91 -17.40 13.67
N GLY A 184 -12.03 -16.14 13.26
CA GLY A 184 -12.87 -15.17 13.95
C GLY A 184 -14.34 -15.58 13.96
N ASP A 185 -14.87 -16.06 12.84
CA ASP A 185 -16.24 -16.54 12.72
C ASP A 185 -16.52 -17.72 13.67
N ILE A 186 -15.58 -18.68 13.75
CA ILE A 186 -15.71 -19.83 14.66
C ILE A 186 -15.64 -19.40 16.12
N VAL A 187 -14.70 -18.51 16.48
CA VAL A 187 -14.48 -18.09 17.88
C VAL A 187 -15.64 -17.23 18.42
N PHE A 188 -16.21 -16.40 17.57
CA PHE A 188 -17.24 -15.43 17.96
C PHE A 188 -18.65 -15.83 17.54
N ASP A 189 -18.81 -17.00 16.92
CA ASP A 189 -20.08 -17.54 16.40
C ASP A 189 -20.77 -16.56 15.44
N ILE A 190 -20.00 -16.10 14.44
CA ILE A 190 -20.46 -15.16 13.41
C ILE A 190 -20.66 -15.94 12.11
N HIS A 191 -21.66 -15.55 11.33
CA HIS A 191 -21.95 -16.17 10.06
C HIS A 191 -21.63 -15.21 8.91
N THR A 192 -20.37 -15.17 8.50
CA THR A 192 -19.96 -14.43 7.30
C THR A 192 -20.34 -15.18 6.04
N SER A 193 -20.71 -14.48 4.98
CA SER A 193 -20.97 -15.12 3.66
C SER A 193 -19.67 -15.55 3.00
N TYR A 194 -19.32 -16.83 3.13
CA TYR A 194 -18.08 -17.40 2.59
C TYR A 194 -17.91 -17.22 1.08
N ASN A 195 -19.01 -17.20 0.32
CA ASN A 195 -18.97 -16.92 -1.11
C ASN A 195 -18.32 -15.55 -1.40
N MET A 196 -18.72 -14.52 -0.67
CA MET A 196 -18.19 -13.18 -0.82
C MET A 196 -16.73 -13.08 -0.35
N LEU A 197 -16.40 -13.81 0.71
CA LEU A 197 -15.03 -13.92 1.21
C LEU A 197 -14.10 -14.54 0.16
N ILE A 198 -14.49 -15.67 -0.45
CA ILE A 198 -13.65 -16.37 -1.43
C ILE A 198 -13.52 -15.53 -2.72
N ILE A 199 -14.64 -15.07 -3.28
CA ILE A 199 -14.63 -14.26 -4.52
C ILE A 199 -13.81 -12.97 -4.33
N GLY A 200 -14.00 -12.28 -3.20
CA GLY A 200 -13.26 -11.06 -2.90
C GLY A 200 -11.75 -11.27 -2.73
N ASN A 201 -11.32 -12.40 -2.15
CA ASN A 201 -9.90 -12.72 -2.04
C ASN A 201 -9.29 -13.19 -3.37
N ILE A 202 -10.05 -13.90 -4.22
CA ILE A 202 -9.60 -14.19 -5.59
C ILE A 202 -9.40 -12.88 -6.36
N ALA A 203 -10.35 -11.96 -6.28
CA ALA A 203 -10.21 -10.63 -6.87
C ALA A 203 -8.99 -9.88 -6.35
N ALA A 204 -8.68 -10.01 -5.05
CA ALA A 204 -7.49 -9.40 -4.45
C ALA A 204 -6.18 -9.94 -5.05
N VAL A 205 -6.08 -11.24 -5.28
CA VAL A 205 -4.91 -11.86 -5.94
C VAL A 205 -4.79 -11.40 -7.39
N VAL A 206 -5.88 -11.40 -8.14
CA VAL A 206 -5.88 -10.95 -9.55
C VAL A 206 -5.45 -9.48 -9.65
N ILE A 207 -6.00 -8.61 -8.82
CA ILE A 207 -5.61 -7.20 -8.78
C ILE A 207 -4.16 -7.04 -8.33
N GLY A 208 -3.69 -7.86 -7.37
CA GLY A 208 -2.28 -7.90 -6.99
C GLY A 208 -1.34 -8.22 -8.15
N PHE A 209 -1.70 -9.16 -9.01
CA PHE A 209 -0.93 -9.50 -10.23
C PHE A 209 -0.98 -8.39 -11.27
N ILE A 210 -2.13 -7.75 -11.45
CA ILE A 210 -2.26 -6.59 -12.35
C ILE A 210 -1.36 -5.45 -11.84
N MET A 211 -1.37 -5.18 -10.54
CA MET A 211 -0.53 -4.14 -9.94
C MET A 211 0.96 -4.46 -10.09
N GLU A 212 1.37 -5.70 -9.91
CA GLU A 212 2.74 -6.14 -10.17
C GLU A 212 3.14 -5.80 -11.61
N PHE A 213 2.32 -6.17 -12.58
CA PHE A 213 2.59 -5.89 -13.99
C PHE A 213 2.78 -4.39 -14.25
N PHE A 214 1.89 -3.53 -13.76
CA PHE A 214 1.99 -2.08 -14.00
C PHE A 214 3.15 -1.43 -13.25
N LEU A 215 3.43 -1.84 -12.02
CA LEU A 215 4.48 -1.24 -11.21
C LEU A 215 5.88 -1.69 -11.64
N PHE A 216 6.05 -2.95 -12.07
CA PHE A 216 7.34 -3.44 -12.54
C PHE A 216 7.61 -3.12 -14.01
N SER A 217 6.61 -3.10 -14.86
CA SER A 217 6.78 -2.74 -16.27
C SER A 217 7.25 -1.28 -16.45
N VAL A 218 6.95 -0.42 -15.50
CA VAL A 218 7.43 0.98 -15.48
C VAL A 218 8.89 1.08 -15.02
N ASP A 219 9.36 0.17 -14.16
CA ASP A 219 10.74 0.22 -13.65
C ASP A 219 11.79 -0.34 -14.61
N TYR A 220 11.40 -1.17 -15.56
CA TYR A 220 12.34 -1.63 -16.61
C TYR A 220 12.82 -0.53 -17.55
N SER A 221 12.11 0.57 -17.68
CA SER A 221 12.50 1.72 -18.48
C SER A 221 13.48 2.68 -17.77
N ARG A 222 13.76 2.48 -16.50
CA ARG A 222 14.58 3.36 -15.65
C ARG A 222 16.05 2.98 -15.54
N THR A 223 16.55 2.04 -16.33
CA THR A 223 18.00 1.85 -16.42
C THR A 223 18.58 2.92 -17.33
N GLU A 224 18.66 4.13 -16.85
CA GLU A 224 19.34 5.22 -17.56
C GLU A 224 20.85 5.01 -17.45
N ARG A 225 21.50 4.81 -18.60
CA ARG A 225 22.94 4.94 -18.73
C ARG A 225 23.22 6.42 -18.94
N LEU A 226 23.57 7.12 -17.88
CA LEU A 226 23.96 8.51 -17.96
C LEU A 226 25.46 8.56 -18.27
N GLN A 227 25.79 9.15 -19.39
CA GLN A 227 27.17 9.47 -19.76
C GLN A 227 27.36 10.96 -19.49
N PHE A 228 28.31 11.27 -18.63
CA PHE A 228 28.77 12.64 -18.40
C PHE A 228 30.17 12.77 -18.97
N GLU A 229 30.42 13.87 -19.61
CA GLU A 229 31.71 14.22 -20.20
C GLU A 229 32.19 15.53 -19.55
N ASP A 230 33.40 15.51 -19.03
CA ASP A 230 34.11 16.69 -18.56
C ASP A 230 35.41 16.79 -19.40
N ASP A 231 36.08 17.93 -19.43
CA ASP A 231 37.26 18.20 -20.28
C ASP A 231 38.43 17.21 -20.06
N GLU A 232 38.41 16.46 -18.94
CA GLU A 232 39.48 15.49 -18.58
C GLU A 232 39.01 14.04 -18.51
N TYR A 233 37.68 13.72 -18.29
CA TYR A 233 37.21 12.36 -18.02
C TYR A 233 35.84 12.07 -18.60
N TYR A 234 35.67 10.84 -19.08
CA TYR A 234 34.37 10.25 -19.40
C TYR A 234 33.84 9.48 -18.21
N TYR A 235 32.68 9.88 -17.68
CA TYR A 235 32.01 9.22 -16.56
C TYR A 235 30.89 8.32 -17.07
N TYR A 236 31.03 7.01 -16.91
CA TYR A 236 29.96 6.05 -17.17
C TYR A 236 29.25 5.71 -15.86
N VAL A 237 28.13 6.34 -15.59
CA VAL A 237 27.34 6.07 -14.39
C VAL A 237 26.24 5.08 -14.71
N LYS A 238 26.30 3.88 -14.13
CA LYS A 238 25.24 2.90 -14.18
C LYS A 238 24.33 3.12 -12.96
N ALA A 239 23.21 3.83 -13.17
CA ALA A 239 22.18 3.95 -12.15
C ALA A 239 21.42 2.62 -12.02
N ILE A 240 21.66 1.87 -10.95
CA ILE A 240 20.94 0.65 -10.64
C ILE A 240 19.82 1.04 -9.68
N PRO A 241 18.53 0.77 -9.99
CA PRO A 241 17.45 1.03 -9.06
C PRO A 241 17.70 0.25 -7.76
N LYS A 242 17.48 0.89 -6.62
CA LYS A 242 17.72 0.35 -5.28
C LYS A 242 16.83 -0.87 -4.92
N ILE A 243 15.86 -1.18 -5.76
CA ILE A 243 15.06 -2.40 -5.71
C ILE A 243 15.86 -3.44 -6.51
N SER A 244 16.59 -4.29 -5.80
CA SER A 244 17.25 -5.44 -6.42
C SER A 244 16.17 -6.45 -6.86
N VAL A 245 15.75 -6.34 -8.10
CA VAL A 245 15.25 -7.52 -8.80
C VAL A 245 16.46 -8.43 -8.89
N THR A 246 16.42 -9.60 -8.28
CA THR A 246 17.49 -10.62 -8.37
C THR A 246 17.65 -10.92 -9.86
N ALA A 247 18.60 -10.24 -10.50
CA ALA A 247 19.00 -10.62 -11.83
C ALA A 247 19.62 -12.03 -11.69
N PRO A 248 19.26 -12.99 -12.53
CA PRO A 248 19.91 -14.28 -12.52
C PRO A 248 21.43 -14.04 -12.60
N GLU A 249 22.20 -14.71 -11.74
CA GLU A 249 23.66 -14.68 -11.78
C GLU A 249 24.09 -14.92 -13.22
N LYS A 250 24.53 -13.85 -13.87
CA LYS A 250 25.23 -14.01 -15.14
C LYS A 250 26.56 -14.65 -14.82
N THR A 251 26.64 -15.95 -14.95
CA THR A 251 27.92 -16.66 -15.01
C THR A 251 28.66 -16.14 -16.23
N VAL A 252 29.54 -15.16 -16.02
CA VAL A 252 30.42 -14.68 -17.05
C VAL A 252 31.45 -15.80 -17.28
N LYS A 253 31.24 -16.65 -18.29
CA LYS A 253 32.28 -17.49 -18.80
C LYS A 253 33.36 -16.56 -19.36
N HIS A 254 34.48 -16.49 -18.69
CA HIS A 254 35.70 -15.89 -19.25
C HIS A 254 36.07 -16.67 -20.51
N ILE A 255 35.79 -16.12 -21.67
CA ILE A 255 36.07 -16.72 -23.00
C ILE A 255 37.55 -16.55 -23.39
N ASN A 256 38.30 -15.74 -22.67
CA ASN A 256 39.71 -15.53 -22.93
C ASN A 256 40.57 -15.75 -21.69
N GLU A 257 40.95 -16.98 -21.41
CA GLU A 257 42.25 -17.22 -20.85
C GLU A 257 43.26 -16.99 -22.00
N ARG A 258 43.68 -15.73 -22.18
CA ARG A 258 44.90 -15.45 -22.90
C ARG A 258 46.01 -16.03 -22.04
N LYS A 259 46.59 -17.17 -22.46
CA LYS A 259 47.87 -17.62 -21.96
C LYS A 259 48.80 -16.42 -22.09
N GLU A 260 49.19 -15.83 -20.98
CA GLU A 260 50.30 -14.91 -20.91
C GLU A 260 51.55 -15.73 -21.25
N THR A 261 51.92 -15.74 -22.51
CA THR A 261 53.29 -15.99 -22.90
C THR A 261 54.07 -14.80 -22.39
N GLY A 262 54.93 -15.05 -21.38
CA GLY A 262 55.61 -14.00 -20.63
C GLY A 262 56.54 -13.18 -21.52
N GLU A 263 56.00 -12.12 -22.08
CA GLU A 263 56.79 -11.01 -22.60
C GLU A 263 56.36 -9.77 -21.82
N ILE A 264 57.14 -9.50 -20.79
CA ILE A 264 57.02 -8.25 -20.04
C ILE A 264 57.49 -7.16 -21.00
N VAL A 265 56.51 -6.43 -21.56
CA VAL A 265 56.80 -5.17 -22.26
C VAL A 265 57.21 -4.16 -21.21
N GLU A 266 58.50 -3.98 -20.99
CA GLU A 266 59.02 -2.89 -20.15
C GLU A 266 58.54 -1.54 -20.72
N THR A 267 57.83 -0.80 -19.88
CA THR A 267 57.41 0.57 -20.20
C THR A 267 58.64 1.48 -20.31
N GLU A 268 58.63 2.42 -21.25
CA GLU A 268 59.76 3.32 -21.59
C GLU A 268 60.48 3.99 -20.36
N PRO A 269 59.88 4.30 -19.23
CA PRO A 269 60.55 4.84 -18.06
C PRO A 269 61.49 3.81 -17.36
N GLU A 270 61.18 2.52 -17.33
CA GLU A 270 62.03 1.51 -16.70
C GLU A 270 63.28 1.19 -17.52
N ARG A 271 63.17 1.28 -18.83
CA ARG A 271 64.31 1.10 -19.76
C ARG A 271 65.35 2.22 -19.56
N ARG A 272 64.93 3.46 -19.26
CA ARG A 272 65.85 4.57 -19.00
C ARG A 272 66.58 4.45 -17.64
N GLN A 273 65.96 3.88 -16.65
CA GLN A 273 66.59 3.66 -15.35
C GLN A 273 67.64 2.53 -15.38
N ARG A 274 67.38 1.47 -16.07
CA ARG A 274 68.33 0.35 -16.24
C ARG A 274 69.57 0.77 -17.12
N SER A 275 69.40 1.56 -18.11
CA SER A 275 70.49 2.14 -18.94
C SER A 275 71.39 3.09 -18.14
N LYS A 276 70.88 3.77 -17.14
CA LYS A 276 71.66 4.68 -16.29
C LYS A 276 72.39 3.95 -15.15
N SER A 277 71.88 2.82 -14.66
CA SER A 277 72.56 2.03 -13.63
C SER A 277 73.70 1.17 -14.15
N GLY A 278 73.68 0.84 -15.47
CA GLY A 278 74.76 0.08 -16.11
C GLY A 278 76.00 0.88 -16.54
N GLN A 279 75.99 2.22 -16.40
CA GLN A 279 77.12 3.13 -16.76
C GLN A 279 77.99 3.56 -15.62
N THR A 280 77.69 3.14 -14.37
CA THR A 280 78.49 3.54 -13.16
C THR A 280 79.35 2.43 -12.58
N GLU A 281 79.51 1.30 -13.27
CA GLU A 281 80.40 0.21 -12.81
C GLU A 281 81.38 -0.19 -13.93
N LYS A 282 82.43 0.64 -14.11
CA LYS A 282 83.76 0.22 -14.59
C LYS A 282 84.81 1.13 -13.97
N PRO A 283 85.91 0.54 -13.46
CA PRO A 283 86.97 1.19 -12.65
C PRO A 283 87.76 2.22 -13.44
#